data_9653925200c616464d102baa886a2852
#
_entry.id   9653925200c616464d102baa886a2852
#
_cell.length_a   1.000
_cell.length_b   1.000
_cell.length_c   1.000
_cell.angle_alpha   90.00
_cell.angle_beta   90.00
_cell.angle_gamma   90.00
#
_symmetry.space_group_name_H-M   'P 1'
#
loop_
_entity.id
_entity.type
_entity.pdbx_description
1 polymer ?
#
loop_
_entity_poly.entity_id
_entity_poly.type
_entity_poly.pdbx_seq_one_letter_code
_entity_poly.pdbx_strand_id
1 'polypeptide(L)'
;MIVSMKHIAFSFILTAMLFCSCGSNGRSSESRQARLDGRVVTDEGEANTTKSEITAEMAYEGVNNYCHSAYDWSIAKENPSIMYVQMGEETDSAYQVVFRSYTGAFVNFYVNKTSGTTRMEEYVPTLDVRNEAGTIDIFDYLEKEN
;
A
#
# COMPACT_ATOMS: atom_id res chain seq x y z
N MET A 1 -46.03 -1.59 6.00
CA MET A 1 -44.75 -2.05 6.56
C MET A 1 -43.72 -0.97 6.24
N ILE A 2 -43.37 -0.19 7.26
CA ILE A 2 -42.57 1.04 7.11
C ILE A 2 -41.11 0.67 7.36
N VAL A 3 -40.27 0.78 6.33
CA VAL A 3 -38.83 0.56 6.46
C VAL A 3 -38.16 1.87 6.90
N SER A 4 -37.63 1.86 8.10
CA SER A 4 -36.95 2.98 8.74
C SER A 4 -35.57 3.20 8.10
N MET A 5 -35.40 4.33 7.41
CA MET A 5 -34.10 4.82 6.93
C MET A 5 -33.33 5.45 8.13
N LYS A 6 -32.26 4.80 8.56
CA LYS A 6 -31.29 5.38 9.51
C LYS A 6 -30.33 6.29 8.76
N HIS A 7 -30.49 7.59 9.00
CA HIS A 7 -29.54 8.60 8.55
C HIS A 7 -28.25 8.50 9.35
N ILE A 8 -27.14 8.19 8.69
CA ILE A 8 -25.79 8.32 9.27
C ILE A 8 -25.32 9.73 8.94
N ALA A 9 -25.34 10.60 9.97
CA ALA A 9 -24.77 11.94 9.89
C ALA A 9 -23.25 11.85 9.95
N PHE A 10 -22.59 12.18 8.85
CA PHE A 10 -21.14 12.40 8.83
C PHE A 10 -20.83 13.78 9.39
N SER A 11 -20.26 13.81 10.60
CA SER A 11 -19.76 15.03 11.24
C SER A 11 -18.36 15.35 10.70
N PHE A 12 -18.27 16.40 9.89
CA PHE A 12 -16.99 16.99 9.46
C PHE A 12 -16.37 17.77 10.62
N ILE A 13 -15.30 17.26 11.18
CA ILE A 13 -14.43 18.01 12.10
C ILE A 13 -13.32 18.65 11.29
N LEU A 14 -13.46 19.93 11.03
CA LEU A 14 -12.46 20.79 10.42
C LEU A 14 -11.44 21.22 11.49
N THR A 15 -10.26 20.56 11.53
CA THR A 15 -9.17 20.98 12.42
C THR A 15 -8.15 21.78 11.62
N ALA A 16 -8.19 23.11 11.78
CA ALA A 16 -7.18 24.02 11.29
C ALA A 16 -5.93 23.97 12.19
N MET A 17 -4.79 23.51 11.68
CA MET A 17 -3.48 23.64 12.33
C MET A 17 -2.73 24.82 11.73
N LEU A 18 -2.61 25.87 12.53
CA LEU A 18 -1.71 27.00 12.31
C LEU A 18 -0.29 26.55 12.64
N PHE A 19 0.60 26.50 11.64
CA PHE A 19 2.04 26.42 11.86
C PHE A 19 2.65 27.80 11.94
N CYS A 20 3.12 28.12 13.12
CA CYS A 20 3.90 29.31 13.40
C CYS A 20 5.37 29.05 13.02
N SER A 21 5.90 29.90 12.14
CA SER A 21 7.28 29.97 11.70
C SER A 21 8.07 30.83 12.68
N CYS A 22 9.29 30.38 13.06
CA CYS A 22 10.44 31.21 13.46
C CYS A 22 11.65 30.30 13.37
N GLY A 23 12.72 30.55 12.64
CA GLY A 23 13.45 31.79 12.38
C GLY A 23 14.78 31.77 13.09
N SER A 24 15.85 31.89 12.30
CA SER A 24 17.14 32.50 12.60
C SER A 24 18.35 31.68 13.06
N ASN A 25 19.30 31.54 12.13
CA ASN A 25 20.64 32.18 12.18
C ASN A 25 21.68 31.70 13.22
N GLY A 26 22.87 31.38 12.65
CA GLY A 26 24.11 31.71 13.29
C GLY A 26 25.25 30.73 13.05
N ARG A 27 25.96 30.88 11.96
CA ARG A 27 27.37 31.31 11.83
C ARG A 27 28.47 30.52 12.55
N SER A 28 29.31 29.96 11.73
CA SER A 28 30.80 30.06 11.70
C SER A 28 31.65 29.29 12.68
N SER A 29 32.54 28.56 12.00
CA SER A 29 34.00 28.43 12.18
C SER A 29 34.50 27.64 13.39
N GLU A 30 35.32 26.74 13.19
CA GLU A 30 36.76 26.66 13.01
C GLU A 30 37.35 25.36 13.54
N SER A 31 38.08 24.77 12.67
CA SER A 31 39.07 23.72 12.85
C SER A 31 39.69 23.55 14.24
N ARG A 32 39.86 22.28 14.66
CA ARG A 32 41.12 21.79 15.24
C ARG A 32 41.22 20.28 15.13
N GLN A 33 42.27 19.86 14.44
CA GLN A 33 42.82 18.52 14.45
C GLN A 33 43.32 18.17 15.87
N ALA A 34 42.95 16.98 16.35
CA ALA A 34 43.78 16.24 17.29
C ALA A 34 43.64 14.73 17.07
N ARG A 35 44.75 14.12 16.97
CA ARG A 35 45.07 12.73 16.64
C ARG A 35 44.73 11.75 17.76
N LEU A 36 44.47 10.50 17.31
CA LEU A 36 44.86 9.20 17.91
C LEU A 36 44.24 8.83 19.27
N ASP A 37 43.41 7.81 19.34
CA ASP A 37 43.90 6.50 19.75
C ASP A 37 42.88 5.41 19.49
N GLY A 38 43.34 4.22 19.12
CA GLY A 38 42.54 3.09 18.70
C GLY A 38 41.71 2.49 19.83
N ARG A 39 40.45 2.27 19.55
CA ARG A 39 39.65 1.23 20.20
C ARG A 39 38.72 0.61 19.18
N VAL A 40 39.04 -0.62 18.84
CA VAL A 40 38.15 -1.52 18.12
C VAL A 40 36.90 -1.69 18.98
N VAL A 41 35.81 -1.05 18.58
CA VAL A 41 34.46 -1.41 19.03
C VAL A 41 33.94 -2.34 17.98
N THR A 42 33.80 -3.59 18.31
CA THR A 42 33.05 -4.58 17.57
C THR A 42 31.65 -4.05 17.41
N ASP A 43 31.35 -3.68 16.19
CA ASP A 43 30.01 -3.33 15.73
C ASP A 43 29.16 -4.58 15.84
N GLU A 44 28.21 -4.53 16.76
CA GLU A 44 27.17 -5.53 16.87
C GLU A 44 26.26 -5.38 15.68
N GLY A 45 26.18 -6.46 14.91
CA GLY A 45 25.46 -6.54 13.65
C GLY A 45 24.09 -5.89 13.67
N GLU A 46 23.94 -4.83 12.90
CA GLU A 46 22.68 -4.55 12.26
C GLU A 46 22.25 -5.82 11.52
N ALA A 47 21.20 -6.42 12.00
CA ALA A 47 20.48 -7.41 11.24
C ALA A 47 20.00 -6.72 9.96
N ASN A 48 20.84 -6.78 8.93
CA ASN A 48 20.47 -6.45 7.57
C ASN A 48 19.42 -7.47 7.15
N THR A 49 18.17 -7.20 7.52
CA THR A 49 17.02 -7.85 6.93
C THR A 49 17.00 -7.34 5.49
N THR A 50 17.67 -8.07 4.63
CA THR A 50 17.54 -7.90 3.17
C THR A 50 16.06 -8.15 2.87
N LYS A 51 15.28 -7.09 2.86
CA LYS A 51 13.89 -7.14 2.43
C LYS A 51 13.98 -7.61 0.98
N SER A 52 13.65 -8.86 0.72
CA SER A 52 13.72 -9.43 -0.63
C SER A 52 12.83 -8.57 -1.52
N GLU A 53 13.35 -8.22 -2.69
CA GLU A 53 12.57 -7.50 -3.70
C GLU A 53 11.30 -8.30 -4.02
N ILE A 54 10.17 -7.60 -4.09
CA ILE A 54 8.88 -8.22 -4.42
C ILE A 54 8.94 -8.74 -5.86
N THR A 55 8.60 -10.00 -6.05
CA THR A 55 8.44 -10.59 -7.39
C THR A 55 7.03 -10.40 -7.93
N ALA A 56 6.84 -10.56 -9.23
CA ALA A 56 5.51 -10.52 -9.85
C ALA A 56 4.57 -11.59 -9.26
N GLU A 57 5.10 -12.77 -8.93
CA GLU A 57 4.33 -13.86 -8.31
C GLU A 57 3.86 -13.46 -6.91
N MET A 58 4.75 -12.90 -6.08
CA MET A 58 4.39 -12.40 -4.75
C MET A 58 3.33 -11.29 -4.84
N ALA A 59 3.47 -10.37 -5.79
CA ALA A 59 2.49 -9.32 -6.00
C ALA A 59 1.11 -9.89 -6.37
N TYR A 60 1.08 -10.86 -7.30
CA TYR A 60 -0.16 -11.54 -7.68
C TYR A 60 -0.79 -12.31 -6.51
N GLU A 61 -0.01 -13.14 -5.84
CA GLU A 61 -0.47 -14.00 -4.74
C GLU A 61 -1.06 -13.17 -3.60
N GLY A 62 -0.32 -12.15 -3.13
CA GLY A 62 -0.80 -11.32 -2.03
C GLY A 62 -2.05 -10.54 -2.38
N VAL A 63 -2.16 -9.97 -3.60
CA VAL A 63 -3.40 -9.30 -4.05
C VAL A 63 -4.54 -10.30 -4.19
N ASN A 64 -4.29 -11.49 -4.74
CA ASN A 64 -5.29 -12.54 -4.86
C ASN A 64 -5.83 -12.96 -3.48
N ASN A 65 -4.95 -13.19 -2.51
CA ASN A 65 -5.33 -13.55 -1.14
C ASN A 65 -6.10 -12.41 -0.45
N TYR A 66 -5.66 -11.14 -0.63
CA TYR A 66 -6.44 -9.99 -0.19
C TYR A 66 -7.86 -10.00 -0.77
N CYS A 67 -7.99 -10.14 -2.09
CA CYS A 67 -9.29 -10.15 -2.76
C CYS A 67 -10.19 -11.29 -2.27
N HIS A 68 -9.62 -12.48 -2.02
CA HIS A 68 -10.38 -13.60 -1.46
C HIS A 68 -10.83 -13.35 -0.02
N SER A 69 -10.10 -12.56 0.76
CA SER A 69 -10.48 -12.19 2.13
C SER A 69 -11.49 -11.04 2.19
N ALA A 70 -11.41 -10.10 1.25
CA ALA A 70 -12.16 -8.83 1.27
C ALA A 70 -13.48 -8.89 0.51
N TYR A 71 -13.64 -9.80 -0.46
CA TYR A 71 -14.81 -9.88 -1.33
C TYR A 71 -15.51 -11.23 -1.27
N ASP A 72 -16.82 -11.24 -1.49
CA ASP A 72 -17.61 -12.48 -1.57
C ASP A 72 -17.49 -13.12 -2.96
N TRP A 73 -16.79 -14.26 -3.01
CA TRP A 73 -16.58 -15.03 -4.23
C TRP A 73 -17.67 -16.08 -4.51
N SER A 74 -18.69 -16.18 -3.65
CA SER A 74 -19.79 -17.14 -3.85
C SER A 74 -20.51 -16.93 -5.18
N ILE A 75 -20.61 -15.67 -5.61
CA ILE A 75 -21.25 -15.28 -6.88
C ILE A 75 -20.45 -15.78 -8.11
N ALA A 76 -19.13 -15.89 -7.99
CA ALA A 76 -18.27 -16.34 -9.08
C ALA A 76 -18.22 -17.86 -9.25
N LYS A 77 -18.78 -18.64 -8.32
CA LYS A 77 -18.73 -20.12 -8.39
C LYS A 77 -19.39 -20.68 -9.64
N GLU A 78 -20.50 -20.07 -10.09
CA GLU A 78 -21.23 -20.50 -11.28
C GLU A 78 -20.68 -19.89 -12.57
N ASN A 79 -20.04 -18.72 -12.47
CA ASN A 79 -19.48 -18.02 -13.61
C ASN A 79 -18.15 -17.32 -13.22
N PRO A 80 -17.01 -18.03 -13.30
CA PRO A 80 -15.71 -17.48 -12.90
C PRO A 80 -15.24 -16.28 -13.73
N SER A 81 -15.84 -16.04 -14.90
CA SER A 81 -15.43 -14.92 -15.77
C SER A 81 -15.93 -13.56 -15.30
N ILE A 82 -16.88 -13.52 -14.36
CA ILE A 82 -17.42 -12.24 -13.84
C ILE A 82 -16.57 -11.62 -12.76
N MET A 83 -15.78 -12.41 -12.04
CA MET A 83 -14.82 -11.96 -11.03
C MET A 83 -13.49 -12.67 -11.25
N TYR A 84 -12.41 -11.91 -11.28
CA TYR A 84 -11.07 -12.48 -11.44
C TYR A 84 -10.00 -11.51 -10.97
N VAL A 85 -8.83 -12.07 -10.68
CA VAL A 85 -7.57 -11.33 -10.46
C VAL A 85 -6.64 -11.66 -11.61
N GLN A 86 -5.95 -10.67 -12.16
CA GLN A 86 -4.96 -10.86 -13.21
C GLN A 86 -3.80 -9.86 -13.07
N MET A 87 -2.64 -10.22 -13.60
CA MET A 87 -1.54 -9.27 -13.75
C MET A 87 -1.90 -8.22 -14.79
N GLY A 88 -1.55 -6.97 -14.50
CA GLY A 88 -1.64 -5.82 -15.40
C GLY A 88 -0.27 -5.39 -15.89
N GLU A 89 -0.03 -4.08 -15.92
CA GLU A 89 1.22 -3.49 -16.39
C GLU A 89 2.33 -3.61 -15.33
N GLU A 90 3.56 -3.71 -15.81
CA GLU A 90 4.75 -3.62 -14.98
C GLU A 90 5.49 -2.32 -15.28
N THR A 91 5.88 -1.61 -14.22
CA THR A 91 6.75 -0.44 -14.30
C THR A 91 8.07 -0.71 -13.58
N ASP A 92 9.01 0.23 -13.64
CA ASP A 92 10.29 0.10 -12.93
C ASP A 92 10.10 -0.03 -11.41
N SER A 93 9.05 0.57 -10.84
CA SER A 93 8.84 0.66 -9.39
C SER A 93 7.66 -0.15 -8.86
N ALA A 94 6.78 -0.64 -9.72
CA ALA A 94 5.56 -1.33 -9.28
C ALA A 94 5.07 -2.39 -10.26
N TYR A 95 4.42 -3.41 -9.71
CA TYR A 95 3.55 -4.32 -10.44
C TYR A 95 2.11 -3.86 -10.31
N GLN A 96 1.37 -3.82 -11.43
CA GLN A 96 -0.07 -3.66 -11.40
C GLN A 96 -0.71 -5.05 -11.35
N VAL A 97 -1.64 -5.23 -10.41
CA VAL A 97 -2.55 -6.37 -10.36
C VAL A 97 -3.97 -5.82 -10.44
N VAL A 98 -4.81 -6.42 -11.27
CA VAL A 98 -6.16 -5.94 -11.54
C VAL A 98 -7.17 -6.95 -11.03
N PHE A 99 -8.06 -6.52 -10.16
CA PHE A 99 -9.24 -7.27 -9.75
C PHE A 99 -10.47 -6.73 -10.45
N ARG A 100 -11.24 -7.61 -11.09
CA ARG A 100 -12.57 -7.30 -11.61
C ARG A 100 -13.64 -7.82 -10.65
N SER A 101 -14.46 -6.91 -10.14
CA SER A 101 -15.60 -7.28 -9.29
C SER A 101 -16.81 -7.76 -10.11
N TYR A 102 -17.73 -8.44 -9.45
CA TYR A 102 -18.99 -8.90 -10.09
C TYR A 102 -19.85 -7.76 -10.63
N THR A 103 -19.72 -6.54 -10.08
CA THR A 103 -20.43 -5.35 -10.57
C THR A 103 -19.83 -4.79 -11.85
N GLY A 104 -18.66 -5.30 -12.29
CA GLY A 104 -17.92 -4.82 -13.44
C GLY A 104 -16.99 -3.65 -13.15
N ALA A 105 -16.88 -3.21 -11.90
CA ALA A 105 -15.83 -2.30 -11.47
C ALA A 105 -14.48 -3.02 -11.41
N PHE A 106 -13.41 -2.29 -11.66
CA PHE A 106 -12.04 -2.77 -11.52
C PHE A 106 -11.40 -2.13 -10.29
N VAL A 107 -10.58 -2.89 -9.57
CA VAL A 107 -9.66 -2.36 -8.58
C VAL A 107 -8.24 -2.62 -9.07
N ASN A 108 -7.48 -1.56 -9.31
CA ASN A 108 -6.10 -1.59 -9.71
C ASN A 108 -5.23 -1.53 -8.46
N PHE A 109 -4.42 -2.55 -8.23
CA PHE A 109 -3.45 -2.63 -7.16
C PHE A 109 -2.07 -2.32 -7.73
N TYR A 110 -1.39 -1.31 -7.22
CA TYR A 110 -0.04 -0.93 -7.60
C TYR A 110 0.92 -1.33 -6.47
N VAL A 111 1.51 -2.51 -6.60
CA VAL A 111 2.41 -3.12 -5.61
C VAL A 111 3.82 -2.58 -5.80
N ASN A 112 4.32 -1.82 -4.83
CA ASN A 112 5.68 -1.31 -4.87
C ASN A 112 6.70 -2.44 -4.72
N LYS A 113 7.62 -2.58 -5.70
CA LYS A 113 8.60 -3.66 -5.79
C LYS A 113 9.57 -3.73 -4.61
N THR A 114 9.85 -2.59 -3.99
CA THR A 114 10.82 -2.50 -2.89
C THR A 114 10.16 -2.63 -1.52
N SER A 115 9.02 -1.96 -1.31
CA SER A 115 8.40 -1.88 0.01
C SER A 115 7.25 -2.86 0.23
N GLY A 116 6.62 -3.37 -0.82
CA GLY A 116 5.38 -4.15 -0.74
C GLY A 116 4.14 -3.31 -0.44
N THR A 117 4.30 -2.00 -0.20
CA THR A 117 3.17 -1.09 -0.04
C THR A 117 2.36 -1.05 -1.33
N THR A 118 1.07 -1.29 -1.23
CA THR A 118 0.18 -1.46 -2.38
C THR A 118 -0.92 -0.41 -2.34
N ARG A 119 -0.89 0.53 -3.29
CA ARG A 119 -1.94 1.52 -3.50
C ARG A 119 -3.07 0.92 -4.31
N MET A 120 -4.31 1.20 -3.93
CA MET A 120 -5.52 0.72 -4.60
C MET A 120 -6.27 1.88 -5.26
N GLU A 121 -6.73 1.66 -6.48
CA GLU A 121 -7.56 2.59 -7.24
C GLU A 121 -8.78 1.84 -7.81
N GLU A 122 -9.98 2.26 -7.45
CA GLU A 122 -11.21 1.75 -8.06
C GLU A 122 -11.52 2.50 -9.35
N TYR A 123 -11.85 1.75 -10.40
CA TYR A 123 -12.30 2.27 -11.68
C TYR A 123 -13.67 1.70 -12.07
N VAL A 124 -14.63 2.55 -12.30
CA VAL A 124 -15.98 2.19 -12.74
C VAL A 124 -16.15 2.58 -14.21
N PRO A 125 -15.98 1.64 -15.17
CA PRO A 125 -15.94 1.94 -16.60
C PRO A 125 -17.22 2.60 -17.14
N THR A 126 -18.39 2.21 -16.64
CA THR A 126 -19.68 2.73 -17.09
C THR A 126 -19.88 4.21 -16.76
N LEU A 127 -19.17 4.72 -15.77
CA LEU A 127 -19.25 6.11 -15.30
C LEU A 127 -17.96 6.89 -15.63
N ASP A 128 -16.92 6.21 -16.10
CA ASP A 128 -15.58 6.75 -16.30
C ASP A 128 -15.03 7.45 -15.03
N VAL A 129 -15.30 6.85 -13.86
CA VAL A 129 -14.91 7.40 -12.55
C VAL A 129 -13.78 6.57 -11.96
N ARG A 130 -12.75 7.27 -11.44
CA ARG A 130 -11.63 6.69 -10.69
C ARG A 130 -11.59 7.29 -9.29
N ASN A 131 -11.44 6.43 -8.29
CA ASN A 131 -11.33 6.83 -6.89
C ASN A 131 -10.16 6.11 -6.23
N GLU A 132 -9.46 6.79 -5.35
CA GLU A 132 -8.50 6.13 -4.47
C GLU A 132 -9.27 5.26 -3.47
N ALA A 133 -8.91 3.96 -3.41
CA ALA A 133 -9.58 2.97 -2.57
C ALA A 133 -8.79 2.59 -1.32
N GLY A 134 -7.62 3.19 -1.12
CA GLY A 134 -6.77 3.00 0.05
C GLY A 134 -5.41 2.35 -0.25
N THR A 135 -4.78 1.88 0.82
CA THR A 135 -3.44 1.28 0.77
C THR A 135 -3.37 0.08 1.70
N ILE A 136 -2.69 -0.99 1.27
CA ILE A 136 -2.41 -2.19 2.08
C ILE A 136 -0.92 -2.52 2.04
N ASP A 137 -0.44 -3.36 2.95
CA ASP A 137 0.87 -4.02 2.86
C ASP A 137 0.67 -5.43 2.30
N ILE A 138 1.33 -5.74 1.17
CA ILE A 138 1.17 -7.04 0.51
C ILE A 138 1.65 -8.20 1.39
N PHE A 139 2.62 -7.96 2.28
CA PHE A 139 3.16 -8.98 3.17
C PHE A 139 2.15 -9.50 4.21
N ASP A 140 1.08 -8.75 4.47
CA ASP A 140 0.01 -9.20 5.37
C ASP A 140 -0.83 -10.33 4.75
N TYR A 141 -0.72 -10.51 3.43
CA TYR A 141 -1.53 -11.44 2.62
C TYR A 141 -0.70 -12.54 1.93
N LEU A 142 0.62 -12.52 2.09
CA LEU A 142 1.47 -13.64 1.67
C LEU A 142 1.44 -14.73 2.75
N GLU A 143 1.47 -15.99 2.32
CA GLU A 143 1.60 -17.11 3.25
C GLU A 143 2.96 -17.00 3.97
N LYS A 144 2.92 -17.09 5.30
CA LYS A 144 4.15 -17.13 6.09
C LYS A 144 4.74 -18.52 5.92
N GLU A 145 5.90 -18.62 5.32
CA GLU A 145 6.68 -19.85 5.35
C GLU A 145 6.94 -20.25 6.81
N ASN A 146 6.39 -21.41 7.21
CA ASN A 146 6.57 -22.00 8.54
C ASN A 146 7.86 -22.84 8.57
#